data_5d8ad5165e6ae05013baacf336235f92
#
_entry.id   5d8ad5165e6ae05013baacf336235f92
#
_cell.length_a   1.000
_cell.length_b   1.000
_cell.length_c   1.000
_cell.angle_alpha   90.00
_cell.angle_beta   90.00
_cell.angle_gamma   90.00
#
_symmetry.space_group_name_H-M   'P 1'
#
loop_
_entity.id
_entity.type
_entity.pdbx_description
1 polymer ?
#
loop_
_entity_poly.entity_id
_entity_poly.type
_entity_poly.pdbx_seq_one_letter_code
_entity_poly.pdbx_strand_id
1 'polypeptide(L)'
;MNRKVILIFFTILISFGLFGLSMAAEKGNSRKGRFLFRNNCRTCHDGKKAQDLNPLQKKTKEWEAVFAKDKYKEYKCKSEWGKLSAQDLIDMLQYLCEGAADSKIPRGCG
;
A
#
# COMPACT_ATOMS: atom_id res chain seq x y z
N MET A 1 50.71 -2.23 0.97
CA MET A 1 49.48 -1.66 1.59
C MET A 1 49.46 -2.01 3.07
N ASN A 2 49.34 -1.02 3.90
CA ASN A 2 49.31 -1.23 5.36
C ASN A 2 48.05 -1.97 5.81
N ARG A 3 48.22 -2.97 6.65
CA ARG A 3 47.11 -3.75 7.26
C ARG A 3 46.03 -2.86 7.87
N LYS A 4 46.41 -1.72 8.41
CA LYS A 4 45.48 -0.75 9.02
C LYS A 4 44.57 -0.10 7.98
N VAL A 5 45.03 0.14 6.78
CA VAL A 5 44.22 0.73 5.70
C VAL A 5 43.21 -0.28 5.16
N ILE A 6 43.56 -1.56 5.09
CA ILE A 6 42.62 -2.63 4.67
C ILE A 6 41.50 -2.80 5.69
N LEU A 7 41.81 -2.72 6.98
CA LEU A 7 40.80 -2.81 8.05
C LEU A 7 39.82 -1.64 8.02
N ILE A 8 40.30 -0.43 7.72
CA ILE A 8 39.45 0.77 7.62
C ILE A 8 38.52 0.67 6.41
N PHE A 9 39.02 0.20 5.28
CA PHE A 9 38.20 -0.04 4.08
C PHE A 9 37.13 -1.11 4.33
N PHE A 10 37.46 -2.16 5.07
CA PHE A 10 36.51 -3.24 5.37
C PHE A 10 35.38 -2.79 6.31
N THR A 11 35.69 -1.95 7.28
CA THR A 11 34.68 -1.39 8.21
C THR A 11 33.74 -0.40 7.51
N ILE A 12 34.21 0.38 6.56
CA ILE A 12 33.39 1.32 5.79
C ILE A 12 32.41 0.56 4.87
N LEU A 13 32.83 -0.54 4.27
CA LEU A 13 31.97 -1.38 3.39
C LEU A 13 30.82 -2.04 4.17
N ILE A 14 31.06 -2.48 5.41
CA ILE A 14 30.04 -3.08 6.27
C ILE A 14 29.00 -2.05 6.71
N SER A 15 29.43 -0.81 6.95
CA SER A 15 28.53 0.27 7.36
C SER A 15 27.54 0.69 6.25
N PHE A 16 27.94 0.62 5.00
CA PHE A 16 27.07 0.94 3.86
C PHE A 16 26.02 -0.14 3.58
N GLY A 17 26.32 -1.40 3.88
CA GLY A 17 25.39 -2.51 3.66
C GLY A 17 24.21 -2.56 4.62
N LEU A 18 24.32 -1.95 5.81
CA LEU A 18 23.27 -1.96 6.83
C LEU A 18 22.19 -0.89 6.60
N PHE A 19 22.51 0.19 5.89
CA PHE A 19 21.54 1.26 5.58
C PHE A 19 20.50 0.85 4.54
N GLY A 20 20.80 -0.11 3.66
CA GLY A 20 19.88 -0.58 2.63
C GLY A 20 18.73 -1.45 3.15
N LEU A 21 18.87 -2.03 4.36
CA LEU A 21 17.87 -2.94 4.95
C LEU A 21 16.80 -2.22 5.77
N SER A 22 17.01 -0.94 6.15
CA SER A 22 16.06 -0.17 6.93
C SER A 22 14.98 0.52 6.11
N MET A 23 15.01 0.42 4.79
CA MET A 23 14.01 0.97 3.86
C MET A 23 12.93 -0.05 3.48
N ALA A 24 12.78 -1.14 4.24
CA ALA A 24 11.77 -2.14 4.01
C ALA A 24 10.37 -1.57 4.27
N ALA A 25 9.53 -1.74 3.29
CA ALA A 25 8.10 -1.48 3.18
C ALA A 25 7.43 -0.80 4.38
N GLU A 26 7.05 0.45 4.24
CA GLU A 26 6.17 1.13 5.17
C GLU A 26 4.83 0.42 5.22
N LYS A 27 4.39 0.06 6.42
CA LYS A 27 3.04 -0.45 6.63
C LYS A 27 2.03 0.67 6.45
N GLY A 28 0.93 0.38 5.78
CA GLY A 28 -0.19 1.30 5.67
C GLY A 28 -0.97 1.39 6.98
N ASN A 29 -1.66 2.51 7.15
CA ASN A 29 -2.61 2.73 8.24
C ASN A 29 -4.01 2.37 7.77
N SER A 30 -4.52 1.23 8.21
CA SER A 30 -5.83 0.72 7.77
C SER A 30 -7.01 1.60 8.21
N ARG A 31 -6.89 2.27 9.33
CA ARG A 31 -7.90 3.22 9.81
C ARG A 31 -8.06 4.41 8.87
N LYS A 32 -6.95 5.01 8.50
CA LYS A 32 -6.92 6.08 7.51
C LYS A 32 -7.34 5.58 6.14
N GLY A 33 -6.90 4.38 5.77
CA GLY A 33 -7.31 3.73 4.53
C GLY A 33 -8.81 3.54 4.41
N ARG A 34 -9.47 3.13 5.50
CA ARG A 34 -10.93 3.01 5.57
C ARG A 34 -11.62 4.36 5.36
N PHE A 35 -11.13 5.39 6.00
CA PHE A 35 -11.65 6.75 5.84
C PHE A 35 -11.54 7.21 4.39
N LEU A 36 -10.37 7.07 3.80
CA LEU A 36 -10.10 7.44 2.41
C LEU A 36 -10.96 6.65 1.43
N PHE A 37 -11.09 5.36 1.63
CA PHE A 37 -11.91 4.49 0.80
C PHE A 37 -13.38 4.94 0.79
N ARG A 38 -13.93 5.22 1.97
CA ARG A 38 -15.31 5.70 2.10
C ARG A 38 -15.52 7.06 1.43
N ASN A 39 -14.59 7.98 1.59
CA ASN A 39 -14.75 9.35 1.11
C ASN A 39 -14.34 9.56 -0.35
N ASN A 40 -13.49 8.69 -0.90
CA ASN A 40 -13.00 8.85 -2.27
C ASN A 40 -13.54 7.79 -3.24
N CYS A 41 -13.73 6.57 -2.80
CA CYS A 41 -14.21 5.49 -3.67
C CYS A 41 -15.72 5.30 -3.58
N ARG A 42 -16.26 5.20 -2.38
CA ARG A 42 -17.69 4.89 -2.18
C ARG A 42 -18.62 6.05 -2.46
N THR A 43 -18.13 7.25 -2.64
CA THR A 43 -18.95 8.37 -3.13
C THR A 43 -19.48 8.13 -4.54
N CYS A 44 -18.75 7.42 -5.36
CA CYS A 44 -19.16 7.01 -6.69
C CYS A 44 -19.57 5.53 -6.73
N HIS A 45 -18.82 4.67 -6.05
CA HIS A 45 -19.11 3.23 -5.95
C HIS A 45 -20.12 2.95 -4.83
N ASP A 46 -21.30 3.52 -4.95
CA ASP A 46 -22.40 3.45 -3.99
C ASP A 46 -23.51 2.48 -4.41
N GLY A 47 -23.33 1.78 -5.52
CA GLY A 47 -24.35 0.90 -6.10
C GLY A 47 -25.33 1.59 -7.05
N LYS A 48 -25.25 2.92 -7.18
CA LYS A 48 -26.08 3.73 -8.07
C LYS A 48 -25.31 4.34 -9.21
N LYS A 49 -24.27 5.12 -8.91
CA LYS A 49 -23.40 5.75 -9.92
C LYS A 49 -22.42 4.78 -10.54
N ALA A 50 -21.87 3.89 -9.71
CA ALA A 50 -20.99 2.81 -10.12
C ALA A 50 -21.22 1.60 -9.22
N GLN A 51 -20.69 0.45 -9.61
CA GLN A 51 -20.81 -0.78 -8.83
C GLN A 51 -20.31 -0.56 -7.40
N ASP A 52 -21.10 -1.02 -6.41
CA ASP A 52 -20.70 -0.98 -5.01
C ASP A 52 -19.40 -1.74 -4.78
N LEU A 53 -18.52 -1.16 -3.99
CA LEU A 53 -17.24 -1.75 -3.65
C LEU A 53 -17.13 -2.00 -2.15
N ASN A 54 -16.66 -3.20 -1.80
CA ASN A 54 -16.26 -3.52 -0.44
C ASN A 54 -15.03 -4.45 -0.46
N PRO A 55 -14.25 -4.51 0.63
CA PRO A 55 -13.02 -5.29 0.67
C PRO A 55 -13.18 -6.79 0.40
N LEU A 56 -14.33 -7.37 0.74
CA LEU A 56 -14.61 -8.80 0.58
C LEU A 56 -14.78 -9.25 -0.87
N GLN A 57 -14.97 -8.31 -1.79
CA GLN A 57 -15.21 -8.62 -3.20
C GLN A 57 -13.98 -9.16 -3.92
N LYS A 58 -12.80 -8.94 -3.36
CA LYS A 58 -11.54 -9.35 -3.99
C LYS A 58 -10.61 -10.00 -2.97
N LYS A 59 -9.74 -10.86 -3.49
CA LYS A 59 -8.62 -11.43 -2.72
C LYS A 59 -7.49 -10.40 -2.61
N THR A 60 -6.58 -10.63 -1.67
CA THR A 60 -5.43 -9.76 -1.43
C THR A 60 -4.65 -9.44 -2.70
N LYS A 61 -4.29 -10.46 -3.47
CA LYS A 61 -3.54 -10.28 -4.74
C LYS A 61 -4.32 -9.49 -5.78
N GLU A 62 -5.63 -9.63 -5.80
CA GLU A 62 -6.49 -8.87 -6.72
C GLU A 62 -6.53 -7.39 -6.34
N TRP A 63 -6.57 -7.07 -5.04
CA TRP A 63 -6.46 -5.68 -4.58
C TRP A 63 -5.09 -5.09 -4.87
N GLU A 64 -4.02 -5.85 -4.66
CA GLU A 64 -2.67 -5.42 -5.01
C GLU A 64 -2.55 -5.09 -6.51
N ALA A 65 -3.19 -5.88 -7.37
CA ALA A 65 -3.21 -5.62 -8.81
C ALA A 65 -3.97 -4.34 -9.16
N VAL A 66 -5.08 -4.05 -8.47
CA VAL A 66 -5.84 -2.80 -8.65
C VAL A 66 -4.98 -1.58 -8.31
N PHE A 67 -4.14 -1.68 -7.27
CA PHE A 67 -3.26 -0.61 -6.79
C PHE A 67 -1.85 -0.65 -7.40
N ALA A 68 -1.60 -1.51 -8.39
CA ALA A 68 -0.30 -1.56 -9.06
C ALA A 68 0.07 -0.19 -9.63
N LYS A 69 1.37 0.10 -9.65
CA LYS A 69 1.89 1.41 -10.06
C LYS A 69 1.29 1.86 -11.40
N ASP A 70 0.73 3.06 -11.41
CA ASP A 70 0.13 3.70 -12.58
C ASP A 70 -1.06 2.95 -13.22
N LYS A 71 -1.53 1.86 -12.64
CA LYS A 71 -2.69 1.10 -13.14
C LYS A 71 -3.97 1.96 -13.16
N TYR A 72 -4.13 2.86 -12.18
CA TYR A 72 -5.29 3.73 -12.07
C TYR A 72 -5.50 4.65 -13.29
N LYS A 73 -4.44 4.92 -14.04
CA LYS A 73 -4.53 5.75 -15.27
C LYS A 73 -5.43 5.13 -16.34
N GLU A 74 -5.65 3.83 -16.27
CA GLU A 74 -6.55 3.08 -17.16
C GLU A 74 -8.01 3.11 -16.69
N TYR A 75 -8.28 3.57 -15.47
CA TYR A 75 -9.62 3.54 -14.88
C TYR A 75 -10.43 4.79 -15.27
N LYS A 76 -11.74 4.62 -15.39
CA LYS A 76 -12.66 5.73 -15.63
C LYS A 76 -12.64 6.77 -14.50
N CYS A 77 -12.37 6.33 -13.28
CA CYS A 77 -12.28 7.18 -12.09
C CYS A 77 -10.87 7.70 -11.80
N LYS A 78 -9.99 7.72 -12.78
CA LYS A 78 -8.58 8.13 -12.61
C LYS A 78 -8.40 9.50 -11.96
N SER A 79 -9.33 10.42 -12.15
CA SER A 79 -9.29 11.74 -11.54
C SER A 79 -9.38 11.68 -10.01
N GLU A 80 -10.16 10.77 -9.47
CA GLU A 80 -10.25 10.55 -8.01
C GLU A 80 -8.96 9.96 -7.45
N TRP A 81 -8.34 9.04 -8.19
CA TRP A 81 -7.04 8.47 -7.83
C TRP A 81 -5.94 9.53 -7.80
N GLY A 82 -5.99 10.47 -8.73
CA GLY A 82 -5.00 11.55 -8.81
C GLY A 82 -4.99 12.50 -7.61
N LYS A 83 -6.07 12.54 -6.83
CA LYS A 83 -6.17 13.34 -5.59
C LYS A 83 -5.47 12.67 -4.40
N LEU A 84 -5.08 11.42 -4.52
CA LEU A 84 -4.50 10.63 -3.43
C LEU A 84 -2.97 10.67 -3.51
N SER A 85 -2.33 10.82 -2.34
CA SER A 85 -0.88 10.71 -2.23
C SER A 85 -0.43 9.25 -2.31
N ALA A 86 0.87 9.02 -2.51
CA ALA A 86 1.43 7.67 -2.48
C ALA A 86 1.15 6.98 -1.13
N GLN A 87 1.24 7.72 -0.03
CA GLN A 87 0.93 7.18 1.30
C GLN A 87 -0.55 6.86 1.45
N ASP A 88 -1.44 7.69 0.91
CA ASP A 88 -2.89 7.42 0.91
C ASP A 88 -3.21 6.09 0.21
N LEU A 89 -2.56 5.81 -0.90
CA LEU A 89 -2.72 4.55 -1.63
C LEU A 89 -2.24 3.34 -0.82
N ILE A 90 -1.13 3.48 -0.12
CA ILE A 90 -0.60 2.44 0.78
C ILE A 90 -1.61 2.17 1.92
N ASP A 91 -2.13 3.22 2.53
CA ASP A 91 -3.11 3.12 3.62
C ASP A 91 -4.42 2.45 3.16
N MET A 92 -4.91 2.82 1.99
CA MET A 92 -6.11 2.22 1.40
C MET A 92 -5.90 0.75 1.07
N LEU A 93 -4.78 0.41 0.48
CA LEU A 93 -4.44 -0.98 0.15
C LEU A 93 -4.33 -1.82 1.41
N GLN A 94 -3.73 -1.31 2.48
CA GLN A 94 -3.67 -1.98 3.77
C GLN A 94 -5.07 -2.32 4.29
N TYR A 95 -5.97 -1.35 4.26
CA TYR A 95 -7.37 -1.55 4.66
C TYR A 95 -8.07 -2.62 3.81
N LEU A 96 -7.91 -2.54 2.49
CA LEU A 96 -8.55 -3.49 1.57
C LEU A 96 -8.01 -4.90 1.72
N CYS A 97 -6.70 -5.06 1.90
CA CYS A 97 -6.08 -6.36 2.11
C CYS A 97 -6.47 -6.99 3.45
N GLU A 98 -6.55 -6.21 4.52
CA GLU A 98 -7.04 -6.69 5.82
C GLU A 98 -8.48 -7.20 5.75
N GLY A 99 -9.27 -6.65 4.85
CA GLY A 99 -10.65 -7.06 4.66
C GLY A 99 -10.92 -7.92 3.45
N ALA A 100 -9.90 -8.31 2.73
CA ALA A 100 -10.02 -9.15 1.53
C ALA A 100 -10.67 -10.50 1.85
N ALA A 101 -11.24 -11.12 0.82
CA ALA A 101 -11.94 -12.41 0.96
C ALA A 101 -11.05 -13.53 1.51
N ASP A 102 -9.74 -13.47 1.26
CA ASP A 102 -8.75 -14.44 1.73
C ASP A 102 -7.92 -13.94 2.91
N SER A 103 -8.29 -12.84 3.53
CA SER A 103 -7.57 -12.29 4.68
C SER A 103 -7.66 -13.21 5.88
N LYS A 104 -6.50 -13.44 6.52
CA LYS A 104 -6.41 -14.21 7.77
C LYS A 104 -6.54 -13.33 9.01
N ILE A 105 -6.63 -12.01 8.82
CA ILE A 105 -6.74 -11.06 9.93
C ILE A 105 -8.21 -10.97 10.34
N PRO A 106 -8.57 -11.37 11.59
CA PRO A 106 -9.95 -11.26 12.03
C PRO A 106 -10.36 -9.79 12.12
N ARG A 107 -11.46 -9.46 11.45
CA ARG A 107 -12.08 -8.15 11.59
C ARG A 107 -12.99 -8.16 12.78
N GLY A 108 -12.73 -7.25 13.71
CA GLY A 108 -13.71 -6.91 14.72
C GLY A 108 -14.97 -6.30 14.08
N CYS A 109 -16.12 -6.44 14.71
CA CYS A 109 -17.36 -5.81 14.31
C CYS A 109 -17.21 -4.29 14.33
N GLY A 110 -17.40 -3.66 13.19
CA GLY A 110 -17.30 -2.21 13.10
C GLY A 110 -17.02 -1.70 11.72
#